data_157bf32351240ca7cd1c837305168a6f
#
_entry.id   157bf32351240ca7cd1c837305168a6f
#
_cell.length_a   1.000
_cell.length_b   1.000
_cell.length_c   1.000
_cell.angle_alpha   90.00
_cell.angle_beta   90.00
_cell.angle_gamma   90.00
#
_symmetry.space_group_name_H-M   'P 1'
#
loop_
_entity.id
_entity.type
_entity.pdbx_description
1 polymer ?
#
loop_
_entity_poly.entity_id
_entity_poly.type
_entity_poly.pdbx_seq_one_letter_code
_entity_poly.pdbx_strand_id
1 'polypeptide(L)'
;MKPAQLLLQYQRLVDRERVLRDSIERIESRLHSDPEVVRLEETVEAARAALQAAAARLGDSDRAREDHRSKLRTRERELMSGRIRNPTELMQMSEEVQHMKARFAEEENAELQLMEDAEAADEAMRTATVELDAARARLAEETPALQEELESLRSELAELEADKQRIWAELPPAAQTAYSRQRNQPAVAEVRNNQCTACRVTVTSRGMQMLRQGDEIVHCENCGRILVLA
;
A
#
# COMPACT_ATOMS: atom_id res chain seq x y z
N MET A 1 3.44 -38.55 28.63
CA MET A 1 3.02 -37.19 29.10
C MET A 1 1.51 -37.15 29.34
N LYS A 2 0.99 -36.26 30.22
CA LYS A 2 -0.45 -36.13 30.43
C LYS A 2 -1.12 -35.54 29.17
N PRO A 3 -2.33 -36.00 28.78
CA PRO A 3 -3.00 -35.53 27.56
C PRO A 3 -3.17 -34.02 27.48
N ALA A 4 -3.47 -33.39 28.62
CA ALA A 4 -3.61 -31.95 28.68
C ALA A 4 -2.29 -31.17 28.39
N GLN A 5 -1.14 -31.71 28.77
CA GLN A 5 0.17 -31.12 28.47
C GLN A 5 0.53 -31.29 26.99
N LEU A 6 0.20 -32.42 26.38
CA LEU A 6 0.36 -32.61 24.92
C LEU A 6 -0.53 -31.64 24.14
N LEU A 7 -1.76 -31.39 24.60
CA LEU A 7 -2.64 -30.39 23.99
C LEU A 7 -2.09 -28.97 24.11
N LEU A 8 -1.44 -28.63 25.22
CA LEU A 8 -0.80 -27.33 25.37
C LEU A 8 0.39 -27.19 24.41
N GLN A 9 1.22 -28.24 24.29
CA GLN A 9 2.31 -28.24 23.32
C GLN A 9 1.79 -28.11 21.88
N TYR A 10 0.76 -28.87 21.52
CA TYR A 10 0.12 -28.77 20.23
C TYR A 10 -0.42 -27.34 19.95
N GLN A 11 -1.08 -26.74 20.94
CA GLN A 11 -1.58 -25.35 20.80
C GLN A 11 -0.44 -24.37 20.56
N ARG A 12 0.70 -24.50 21.26
CA ARG A 12 1.86 -23.64 21.05
C ARG A 12 2.45 -23.78 19.66
N LEU A 13 2.44 -24.99 19.08
CA LEU A 13 2.84 -25.20 17.70
C LEU A 13 1.85 -24.57 16.72
N VAL A 14 0.55 -24.66 16.97
CA VAL A 14 -0.48 -24.01 16.15
C VAL A 14 -0.34 -22.47 16.17
N ASP A 15 -0.06 -21.91 17.36
CA ASP A 15 0.14 -20.46 17.49
C ASP A 15 1.44 -20.01 16.78
N ARG A 16 2.52 -20.80 16.88
CA ARG A 16 3.79 -20.52 16.17
C ARG A 16 3.63 -20.67 14.65
N GLU A 17 2.90 -21.69 14.17
CA GLU A 17 2.58 -21.88 12.76
C GLU A 17 1.92 -20.65 12.17
N ARG A 18 0.92 -20.09 12.88
CA ARG A 18 0.23 -18.88 12.42
C ARG A 18 1.20 -17.71 12.26
N VAL A 19 2.08 -17.49 13.25
CA VAL A 19 3.09 -16.42 13.18
C VAL A 19 4.05 -16.62 12.01
N LEU A 20 4.49 -17.86 11.76
CA LEU A 20 5.37 -18.18 10.63
C LEU A 20 4.66 -17.93 9.29
N ARG A 21 3.43 -18.41 9.14
CA ARG A 21 2.64 -18.18 7.93
C ARG A 21 2.39 -16.71 7.65
N ASP A 22 2.04 -15.93 8.68
CA ASP A 22 1.86 -14.49 8.58
C ASP A 22 3.18 -13.77 8.17
N SER A 23 4.33 -14.29 8.60
CA SER A 23 5.65 -13.75 8.23
C SER A 23 6.02 -14.11 6.80
N ILE A 24 5.79 -15.34 6.38
CA ILE A 24 5.98 -15.83 5.01
C ILE A 24 5.12 -15.00 4.04
N GLU A 25 3.84 -14.86 4.32
CA GLU A 25 2.90 -14.10 3.48
C GLU A 25 3.34 -12.63 3.31
N ARG A 26 3.84 -12.00 4.38
CA ARG A 26 4.36 -10.62 4.31
C ARG A 26 5.58 -10.51 3.41
N ILE A 27 6.53 -11.44 3.51
CA ILE A 27 7.74 -11.43 2.68
C ILE A 27 7.37 -11.75 1.22
N GLU A 28 6.53 -12.74 0.97
CA GLU A 28 6.05 -13.09 -0.37
C GLU A 28 5.31 -11.93 -1.03
N SER A 29 4.42 -11.26 -0.28
CA SER A 29 3.70 -10.08 -0.75
C SER A 29 4.67 -8.95 -1.12
N ARG A 30 5.69 -8.69 -0.29
CA ARG A 30 6.69 -7.67 -0.53
C ARG A 30 7.56 -7.98 -1.76
N LEU A 31 7.98 -9.23 -1.92
CA LEU A 31 8.75 -9.68 -3.09
C LEU A 31 7.94 -9.62 -4.40
N HIS A 32 6.62 -9.84 -4.31
CA HIS A 32 5.75 -9.78 -5.48
C HIS A 32 5.36 -8.35 -5.85
N SER A 33 5.04 -7.52 -4.88
CA SER A 33 4.53 -6.17 -5.08
C SER A 33 4.84 -5.31 -3.86
N ASP A 34 6.01 -4.66 -3.85
CA ASP A 34 6.38 -3.75 -2.76
C ASP A 34 5.47 -2.51 -2.77
N PRO A 35 4.77 -2.20 -1.66
CA PRO A 35 3.81 -1.11 -1.62
C PRO A 35 4.43 0.27 -1.87
N GLU A 36 5.72 0.47 -1.52
CA GLU A 36 6.43 1.72 -1.79
C GLU A 36 6.66 1.88 -3.29
N VAL A 37 7.12 0.82 -3.97
CA VAL A 37 7.34 0.83 -5.43
C VAL A 37 6.03 1.09 -6.17
N VAL A 38 4.95 0.40 -5.82
CA VAL A 38 3.62 0.61 -6.43
C VAL A 38 3.16 2.05 -6.29
N ARG A 39 3.24 2.63 -5.08
CA ARG A 39 2.87 4.02 -4.84
C ARG A 39 3.70 5.01 -5.66
N LEU A 40 5.01 4.76 -5.80
CA LEU A 40 5.89 5.61 -6.60
C LEU A 40 5.63 5.44 -8.11
N GLU A 41 5.28 4.26 -8.58
CA GLU A 41 4.83 4.04 -9.96
C GLU A 41 3.57 4.86 -10.28
N GLU A 42 2.57 4.86 -9.38
CA GLU A 42 1.38 5.71 -9.51
C GLU A 42 1.74 7.20 -9.53
N THR A 43 2.71 7.63 -8.70
CA THR A 43 3.19 9.01 -8.67
C THR A 43 3.86 9.41 -9.99
N VAL A 44 4.70 8.55 -10.56
CA VAL A 44 5.33 8.78 -11.88
C VAL A 44 4.29 8.88 -12.98
N GLU A 45 3.29 8.00 -13.00
CA GLU A 45 2.22 8.07 -14.02
C GLU A 45 1.38 9.35 -13.88
N ALA A 46 1.08 9.79 -12.66
CA ALA A 46 0.39 11.07 -12.42
C ALA A 46 1.23 12.27 -12.90
N ALA A 47 2.53 12.28 -12.57
CA ALA A 47 3.46 13.35 -13.01
C ALA A 47 3.61 13.35 -14.54
N ARG A 48 3.68 12.19 -15.19
CA ARG A 48 3.71 12.06 -16.64
C ARG A 48 2.45 12.63 -17.29
N ALA A 49 1.28 12.31 -16.75
CA ALA A 49 0.02 12.85 -17.23
C ALA A 49 -0.06 14.39 -17.07
N ALA A 50 0.45 14.91 -15.95
CA ALA A 50 0.52 16.37 -15.71
C ALA A 50 1.44 17.07 -16.71
N LEU A 51 2.62 16.50 -16.99
CA LEU A 51 3.58 17.02 -17.98
C LEU A 51 2.95 17.03 -19.38
N GLN A 52 2.30 15.96 -19.79
CA GLN A 52 1.61 15.89 -21.07
C GLN A 52 0.51 16.97 -21.19
N ALA A 53 -0.27 17.16 -20.13
CA ALA A 53 -1.32 18.16 -20.11
C ALA A 53 -0.75 19.60 -20.15
N ALA A 54 0.35 19.87 -19.45
CA ALA A 54 1.04 21.17 -19.48
C ALA A 54 1.63 21.46 -20.87
N ALA A 55 2.32 20.48 -21.47
CA ALA A 55 2.88 20.58 -22.81
C ALA A 55 1.80 20.79 -23.88
N ALA A 56 0.64 20.12 -23.76
CA ALA A 56 -0.47 20.31 -24.67
C ALA A 56 -1.04 21.75 -24.58
N ARG A 57 -1.24 22.28 -23.36
CA ARG A 57 -1.71 23.66 -23.12
C ARG A 57 -0.75 24.69 -23.70
N LEU A 58 0.55 24.50 -23.48
CA LEU A 58 1.59 25.36 -24.04
C LEU A 58 1.54 25.34 -25.58
N GLY A 59 1.48 24.14 -26.19
CA GLY A 59 1.40 24.01 -27.63
C GLY A 59 0.11 24.59 -28.25
N ASP A 60 -1.04 24.53 -27.55
CA ASP A 60 -2.28 25.15 -27.99
C ASP A 60 -2.17 26.69 -27.90
N SER A 61 -1.58 27.24 -26.83
CA SER A 61 -1.33 28.66 -26.67
C SER A 61 -0.42 29.20 -27.76
N ASP A 62 0.68 28.51 -28.04
CA ASP A 62 1.65 28.90 -29.08
C ASP A 62 1.00 28.96 -30.48
N ARG A 63 0.17 27.97 -30.83
CA ARG A 63 -0.60 27.97 -32.09
C ARG A 63 -1.58 29.14 -32.17
N ALA A 64 -2.34 29.39 -31.11
CA ALA A 64 -3.28 30.50 -31.05
C ALA A 64 -2.59 31.86 -31.19
N ARG A 65 -1.45 32.03 -30.53
CA ARG A 65 -0.64 33.24 -30.60
C ARG A 65 -0.06 33.47 -32.00
N GLU A 66 0.46 32.46 -32.67
CA GLU A 66 0.95 32.60 -34.05
C GLU A 66 -0.16 32.96 -35.03
N ASP A 67 -1.38 32.45 -34.86
CA ASP A 67 -2.55 32.87 -35.60
C ASP A 67 -2.90 34.33 -35.37
N HIS A 68 -2.87 34.80 -34.12
CA HIS A 68 -3.12 36.22 -33.80
C HIS A 68 -2.03 37.14 -34.35
N ARG A 69 -0.78 36.72 -34.25
CA ARG A 69 0.38 37.43 -34.82
C ARG A 69 0.24 37.63 -36.33
N SER A 70 -0.18 36.58 -37.04
CA SER A 70 -0.41 36.63 -38.47
C SER A 70 -1.54 37.61 -38.84
N LYS A 71 -2.64 37.60 -38.09
CA LYS A 71 -3.78 38.50 -38.28
C LYS A 71 -3.37 39.95 -37.99
N LEU A 72 -2.65 40.19 -36.86
CA LEU A 72 -2.15 41.52 -36.51
C LEU A 72 -1.26 42.10 -37.60
N ARG A 73 -0.28 41.32 -38.08
CA ARG A 73 0.61 41.76 -39.19
C ARG A 73 -0.16 42.08 -40.45
N THR A 74 -1.24 41.39 -40.73
CA THR A 74 -2.10 41.64 -41.91
C THR A 74 -2.85 42.95 -41.74
N ARG A 75 -3.47 43.19 -40.57
CA ARG A 75 -4.18 44.45 -40.27
C ARG A 75 -3.26 45.69 -40.23
N GLU A 76 -2.05 45.52 -39.69
CA GLU A 76 -1.04 46.59 -39.72
C GLU A 76 -0.65 46.96 -41.17
N ARG A 77 -0.46 45.99 -42.05
CA ARG A 77 -0.15 46.22 -43.44
C ARG A 77 -1.32 46.93 -44.19
N GLU A 78 -2.55 46.55 -43.90
CA GLU A 78 -3.76 47.18 -44.45
C GLU A 78 -3.84 48.64 -44.00
N LEU A 79 -3.65 48.94 -42.70
CA LEU A 79 -3.64 50.27 -42.12
C LEU A 79 -2.60 51.15 -42.80
N MET A 80 -1.38 50.63 -43.02
CA MET A 80 -0.25 51.38 -43.62
C MET A 80 -0.30 51.42 -45.14
N SER A 81 -1.23 50.74 -45.79
CA SER A 81 -1.27 50.64 -47.25
C SER A 81 -1.71 51.91 -47.98
N GLY A 82 -2.29 52.90 -47.28
CA GLY A 82 -2.85 54.10 -47.85
C GLY A 82 -4.09 53.89 -48.71
N ARG A 83 -4.68 52.71 -48.70
CA ARG A 83 -5.89 52.37 -49.48
C ARG A 83 -7.17 52.91 -48.85
N ILE A 84 -7.19 53.11 -47.55
CA ILE A 84 -8.33 53.55 -46.75
C ILE A 84 -8.33 55.09 -46.83
N ARG A 85 -9.30 55.67 -47.53
CA ARG A 85 -9.42 57.14 -47.71
C ARG A 85 -10.43 57.75 -46.74
N ASN A 86 -11.31 56.98 -46.14
CA ASN A 86 -12.28 57.50 -45.16
C ASN A 86 -11.63 57.66 -43.81
N PRO A 87 -11.61 58.91 -43.24
CA PRO A 87 -10.96 59.17 -41.93
C PRO A 87 -11.58 58.36 -40.78
N THR A 88 -12.89 58.16 -40.79
CA THR A 88 -13.58 57.39 -39.74
C THR A 88 -13.19 55.91 -39.80
N GLU A 89 -13.10 55.33 -40.97
CA GLU A 89 -12.69 53.93 -41.17
C GLU A 89 -11.21 53.72 -40.79
N LEU A 90 -10.34 54.72 -41.11
CA LEU A 90 -8.93 54.68 -40.73
C LEU A 90 -8.76 54.74 -39.21
N MET A 91 -9.57 55.57 -38.53
CA MET A 91 -9.55 55.65 -37.06
C MET A 91 -10.00 54.36 -36.41
N GLN A 92 -11.12 53.78 -36.88
CA GLN A 92 -11.63 52.50 -36.42
C GLN A 92 -10.60 51.36 -36.59
N MET A 93 -9.94 51.28 -37.75
CA MET A 93 -8.91 50.27 -38.00
C MET A 93 -7.66 50.48 -37.10
N SER A 94 -7.30 51.74 -36.83
CA SER A 94 -6.21 52.08 -35.92
C SER A 94 -6.53 51.59 -34.50
N GLU A 95 -7.74 51.79 -34.01
CA GLU A 95 -8.20 51.33 -32.70
C GLU A 95 -8.21 49.78 -32.66
N GLU A 96 -8.70 49.10 -33.70
CA GLU A 96 -8.69 47.65 -33.83
C GLU A 96 -7.24 47.10 -33.70
N VAL A 97 -6.28 47.70 -34.44
CA VAL A 97 -4.87 47.29 -34.36
C VAL A 97 -4.29 47.51 -32.95
N GLN A 98 -4.64 48.62 -32.27
CA GLN A 98 -4.18 48.83 -30.89
C GLN A 98 -4.76 47.78 -29.93
N HIS A 99 -6.04 47.47 -30.04
CA HIS A 99 -6.64 46.37 -29.25
C HIS A 99 -5.99 45.00 -29.52
N MET A 100 -5.70 44.71 -30.79
CA MET A 100 -5.01 43.45 -31.14
C MET A 100 -3.59 43.39 -30.54
N LYS A 101 -2.85 44.52 -30.52
CA LYS A 101 -1.53 44.61 -29.87
C LYS A 101 -1.59 44.39 -28.36
N ALA A 102 -2.54 45.05 -27.70
CA ALA A 102 -2.73 44.87 -26.27
C ALA A 102 -3.04 43.38 -25.92
N ARG A 103 -3.95 42.79 -26.66
CA ARG A 103 -4.29 41.36 -26.50
C ARG A 103 -3.09 40.45 -26.76
N PHE A 104 -2.30 40.71 -27.79
CA PHE A 104 -1.10 39.91 -28.09
C PHE A 104 -0.09 39.99 -26.95
N ALA A 105 0.10 41.14 -26.32
CA ALA A 105 0.96 41.28 -25.15
C ALA A 105 0.44 40.52 -23.92
N GLU A 106 -0.88 40.46 -23.72
CA GLU A 106 -1.50 39.65 -22.66
C GLU A 106 -1.27 38.18 -22.93
N GLU A 107 -1.38 37.71 -24.16
CA GLU A 107 -1.14 36.32 -24.59
C GLU A 107 0.35 35.91 -24.39
N GLU A 108 1.30 36.84 -24.66
CA GLU A 108 2.72 36.60 -24.37
C GLU A 108 2.97 36.40 -22.87
N ASN A 109 2.34 37.18 -22.01
CA ASN A 109 2.48 37.05 -20.56
C ASN A 109 1.83 35.72 -20.06
N ALA A 110 0.67 35.36 -20.61
CA ALA A 110 0.02 34.09 -20.27
C ALA A 110 0.85 32.86 -20.71
N GLU A 111 1.53 32.98 -21.84
CA GLU A 111 2.42 31.90 -22.32
C GLU A 111 3.64 31.71 -21.42
N LEU A 112 4.22 32.77 -20.88
CA LEU A 112 5.31 32.63 -19.91
C LEU A 112 4.89 31.80 -18.69
N GLN A 113 3.66 32.01 -18.19
CA GLN A 113 3.12 31.18 -17.10
C GLN A 113 2.94 29.72 -17.50
N LEU A 114 2.48 29.46 -18.73
CA LEU A 114 2.36 28.07 -19.24
C LEU A 114 3.74 27.39 -19.42
N MET A 115 4.76 28.17 -19.77
CA MET A 115 6.15 27.65 -19.82
C MET A 115 6.65 27.28 -18.43
N GLU A 116 6.44 28.15 -17.43
CA GLU A 116 6.79 27.86 -16.04
C GLU A 116 6.06 26.61 -15.51
N ASP A 117 4.76 26.50 -15.82
CA ASP A 117 3.96 25.32 -15.45
C ASP A 117 4.50 24.03 -16.10
N ALA A 118 4.93 24.09 -17.36
CA ALA A 118 5.50 22.95 -18.08
C ALA A 118 6.88 22.55 -17.53
N GLU A 119 7.73 23.52 -17.21
CA GLU A 119 9.03 23.30 -16.57
C GLU A 119 8.87 22.66 -15.18
N ALA A 120 7.92 23.17 -14.36
CA ALA A 120 7.62 22.61 -13.05
C ALA A 120 7.09 21.16 -13.15
N ALA A 121 6.26 20.86 -14.14
CA ALA A 121 5.76 19.51 -14.37
C ALA A 121 6.87 18.55 -14.85
N ASP A 122 7.82 19.01 -15.66
CA ASP A 122 8.98 18.22 -16.10
C ASP A 122 9.90 17.88 -14.91
N GLU A 123 10.19 18.88 -14.06
CA GLU A 123 10.99 18.67 -12.85
C GLU A 123 10.30 17.69 -11.87
N ALA A 124 8.99 17.83 -11.69
CA ALA A 124 8.22 16.90 -10.85
C ALA A 124 8.30 15.47 -11.38
N MET A 125 8.20 15.28 -12.70
CA MET A 125 8.34 13.97 -13.32
C MET A 125 9.75 13.39 -13.14
N ARG A 126 10.80 14.20 -13.32
CA ARG A 126 12.19 13.77 -13.09
C ARG A 126 12.40 13.33 -11.65
N THR A 127 11.94 14.13 -10.70
CA THR A 127 12.05 13.83 -9.27
C THR A 127 11.35 12.52 -8.93
N ALA A 128 10.09 12.35 -9.36
CA ALA A 128 9.34 11.12 -9.14
C ALA A 128 10.03 9.88 -9.76
N THR A 129 10.63 10.03 -10.94
CA THR A 129 11.37 8.94 -11.59
C THR A 129 12.62 8.54 -10.79
N VAL A 130 13.39 9.52 -10.30
CA VAL A 130 14.57 9.26 -9.47
C VAL A 130 14.21 8.56 -8.17
N GLU A 131 13.10 8.96 -7.53
CA GLU A 131 12.61 8.32 -6.30
C GLU A 131 12.19 6.87 -6.56
N LEU A 132 11.49 6.60 -7.66
CA LEU A 132 11.09 5.26 -8.06
C LEU A 132 12.31 4.37 -8.32
N ASP A 133 13.30 4.86 -9.08
CA ASP A 133 14.51 4.12 -9.38
C ASP A 133 15.32 3.81 -8.11
N ALA A 134 15.39 4.77 -7.17
CA ALA A 134 16.03 4.55 -5.88
C ALA A 134 15.29 3.51 -5.02
N ALA A 135 13.96 3.50 -5.03
CA ALA A 135 13.16 2.50 -4.33
C ALA A 135 13.34 1.09 -4.92
N ARG A 136 13.33 0.98 -6.25
CA ARG A 136 13.61 -0.27 -6.96
C ARG A 136 15.01 -0.80 -6.69
N ALA A 137 16.02 0.08 -6.65
CA ALA A 137 17.39 -0.31 -6.34
C ALA A 137 17.50 -0.87 -4.90
N ARG A 138 16.89 -0.19 -3.91
CA ARG A 138 16.84 -0.69 -2.52
C ARG A 138 16.16 -2.05 -2.44
N LEU A 139 15.02 -2.23 -3.09
CA LEU A 139 14.31 -3.52 -3.11
C LEU A 139 15.18 -4.62 -3.75
N ALA A 140 15.89 -4.30 -4.83
CA ALA A 140 16.79 -5.26 -5.49
C ALA A 140 17.96 -5.67 -4.58
N GLU A 141 18.51 -4.75 -3.79
CA GLU A 141 19.55 -5.04 -2.80
C GLU A 141 19.03 -5.89 -1.65
N GLU A 142 17.80 -5.67 -1.19
CA GLU A 142 17.17 -6.42 -0.10
C GLU A 142 16.64 -7.80 -0.54
N THR A 143 16.31 -7.96 -1.81
CA THR A 143 15.70 -9.18 -2.37
C THR A 143 16.45 -10.47 -2.01
N PRO A 144 17.79 -10.57 -2.10
CA PRO A 144 18.50 -11.80 -1.74
C PRO A 144 18.32 -12.17 -0.27
N ALA A 145 18.39 -11.19 0.64
CA ALA A 145 18.21 -11.41 2.07
C ALA A 145 16.78 -11.84 2.41
N LEU A 146 15.78 -11.21 1.76
CA LEU A 146 14.37 -11.60 1.92
C LEU A 146 14.10 -13.02 1.40
N GLN A 147 14.75 -13.44 0.32
CA GLN A 147 14.65 -14.80 -0.20
C GLN A 147 15.28 -15.82 0.74
N GLU A 148 16.44 -15.51 1.32
CA GLU A 148 17.08 -16.38 2.32
C GLU A 148 16.23 -16.52 3.59
N GLU A 149 15.68 -15.41 4.09
CA GLU A 149 14.75 -15.42 5.21
C GLU A 149 13.49 -16.25 4.89
N LEU A 150 12.91 -16.11 3.70
CA LEU A 150 11.75 -16.86 3.25
C LEU A 150 12.02 -18.38 3.25
N GLU A 151 13.15 -18.80 2.72
CA GLU A 151 13.57 -20.23 2.72
C GLU A 151 13.76 -20.75 4.15
N SER A 152 14.38 -19.95 5.03
CA SER A 152 14.55 -20.31 6.45
C SER A 152 13.19 -20.49 7.15
N LEU A 153 12.26 -19.54 6.96
CA LEU A 153 10.91 -19.60 7.55
C LEU A 153 10.10 -20.80 7.01
N ARG A 154 10.24 -21.12 5.72
CA ARG A 154 9.59 -22.29 5.11
C ARG A 154 10.14 -23.59 5.68
N SER A 155 11.46 -23.68 5.91
CA SER A 155 12.08 -24.83 6.55
C SER A 155 11.60 -25.00 7.99
N GLU A 156 11.58 -23.90 8.78
CA GLU A 156 11.05 -23.94 10.15
C GLU A 156 9.57 -24.35 10.16
N LEU A 157 8.77 -23.87 9.21
CA LEU A 157 7.36 -24.24 9.09
C LEU A 157 7.20 -25.74 8.81
N ALA A 158 8.00 -26.30 7.92
CA ALA A 158 7.95 -27.73 7.59
C ALA A 158 8.32 -28.62 8.79
N GLU A 159 9.35 -28.26 9.54
CA GLU A 159 9.74 -28.94 10.78
C GLU A 159 8.62 -28.87 11.84
N LEU A 160 8.03 -27.70 12.00
CA LEU A 160 6.94 -27.47 12.95
C LEU A 160 5.68 -28.25 12.55
N GLU A 161 5.34 -28.33 11.27
CA GLU A 161 4.23 -29.15 10.77
C GLU A 161 4.46 -30.65 11.05
N ALA A 162 5.68 -31.14 10.88
CA ALA A 162 6.04 -32.51 11.22
C ALA A 162 5.90 -32.77 12.73
N ASP A 163 6.38 -31.87 13.57
CA ASP A 163 6.23 -31.94 15.01
C ASP A 163 4.76 -31.91 15.45
N LYS A 164 3.96 -31.05 14.82
CA LYS A 164 2.51 -30.98 15.04
C LYS A 164 1.82 -32.32 14.73
N GLN A 165 2.17 -32.92 13.60
CA GLN A 165 1.63 -34.23 13.22
C GLN A 165 2.03 -35.33 14.22
N ARG A 166 3.28 -35.33 14.69
CA ARG A 166 3.79 -36.25 15.70
C ARG A 166 3.02 -36.13 17.01
N ILE A 167 2.90 -34.91 17.55
CA ILE A 167 2.18 -34.69 18.80
C ILE A 167 0.68 -35.00 18.64
N TRP A 168 0.08 -34.71 17.49
CA TRP A 168 -1.30 -35.05 17.22
C TRP A 168 -1.53 -36.58 17.23
N ALA A 169 -0.61 -37.34 16.67
CA ALA A 169 -0.69 -38.82 16.67
C ALA A 169 -0.51 -39.44 18.07
N GLU A 170 0.23 -38.77 18.96
CA GLU A 170 0.41 -39.20 20.35
C GLU A 170 -0.81 -38.86 21.25
N LEU A 171 -1.70 -37.98 20.82
CA LEU A 171 -2.88 -37.61 21.55
C LEU A 171 -3.94 -38.70 21.58
N PRO A 172 -4.53 -39.04 22.75
CA PRO A 172 -5.68 -39.92 22.81
C PRO A 172 -6.85 -39.41 21.98
N PRO A 173 -7.67 -40.26 21.35
CA PRO A 173 -8.80 -39.84 20.52
C PRO A 173 -9.80 -38.91 21.22
N ALA A 174 -10.00 -39.09 22.52
CA ALA A 174 -10.84 -38.19 23.33
C ALA A 174 -10.27 -36.77 23.39
N ALA A 175 -8.94 -36.64 23.50
CA ALA A 175 -8.25 -35.33 23.52
C ALA A 175 -8.31 -34.64 22.15
N GLN A 176 -8.07 -35.39 21.08
CA GLN A 176 -8.21 -34.90 19.70
C GLN A 176 -9.64 -34.38 19.45
N THR A 177 -10.65 -35.16 19.86
CA THR A 177 -12.06 -34.75 19.72
C THR A 177 -12.38 -33.50 20.52
N ALA A 178 -11.90 -33.44 21.78
CA ALA A 178 -12.11 -32.28 22.64
C ALA A 178 -11.48 -31.02 22.05
N TYR A 179 -10.27 -31.10 21.50
CA TYR A 179 -9.58 -30.00 20.84
C TYR A 179 -10.29 -29.55 19.56
N SER A 180 -10.67 -30.48 18.68
CA SER A 180 -11.33 -30.19 17.40
C SER A 180 -12.72 -29.56 17.54
N ARG A 181 -13.40 -29.79 18.67
CA ARG A 181 -14.70 -29.18 18.99
C ARG A 181 -14.61 -27.76 19.51
N GLN A 182 -13.41 -27.30 19.87
CA GLN A 182 -13.22 -25.94 20.38
C GLN A 182 -13.43 -24.90 19.28
N ARG A 183 -14.37 -23.97 19.52
CA ARG A 183 -14.61 -22.85 18.61
C ARG A 183 -13.79 -21.62 18.96
N ASN A 184 -13.36 -21.52 20.22
CA ASN A 184 -12.59 -20.38 20.72
C ASN A 184 -11.09 -20.60 20.53
N GLN A 185 -10.40 -19.65 19.90
CA GLN A 185 -8.95 -19.68 19.77
C GLN A 185 -8.30 -18.72 20.81
N PRO A 186 -7.19 -19.11 21.44
CA PRO A 186 -6.62 -20.46 21.49
C PRO A 186 -7.56 -21.49 22.12
N ALA A 187 -7.51 -22.75 21.67
CA ALA A 187 -8.39 -23.80 22.18
C ALA A 187 -8.03 -24.24 23.61
N VAL A 188 -6.74 -24.14 23.97
CA VAL A 188 -6.18 -24.48 25.28
C VAL A 188 -5.80 -23.21 26.01
N ALA A 189 -6.09 -23.14 27.31
CA ALA A 189 -5.71 -22.05 28.19
C ALA A 189 -4.97 -22.57 29.44
N GLU A 190 -3.89 -21.90 29.79
CA GLU A 190 -3.18 -22.21 31.04
C GLU A 190 -4.02 -21.70 32.26
N VAL A 191 -3.83 -22.35 33.41
CA VAL A 191 -4.34 -21.87 34.67
C VAL A 191 -3.19 -21.34 35.49
N ARG A 192 -3.23 -20.04 35.81
CA ARG A 192 -2.27 -19.35 36.67
C ARG A 192 -3.01 -18.67 37.81
N ASN A 193 -2.50 -18.81 39.03
CA ASN A 193 -3.13 -18.25 40.23
C ASN A 193 -4.62 -18.62 40.37
N ASN A 194 -4.96 -19.88 40.06
CA ASN A 194 -6.32 -20.40 40.03
C ASN A 194 -7.26 -19.69 39.04
N GLN A 195 -6.73 -18.98 38.04
CA GLN A 195 -7.52 -18.30 37.00
C GLN A 195 -7.19 -18.84 35.62
N CYS A 196 -8.21 -18.90 34.77
CA CYS A 196 -8.03 -19.16 33.34
C CYS A 196 -7.34 -17.95 32.68
N THR A 197 -6.18 -18.15 32.03
CA THR A 197 -5.45 -17.06 31.40
C THR A 197 -6.17 -16.42 30.22
N ALA A 198 -7.13 -17.12 29.61
CA ALA A 198 -7.88 -16.60 28.45
C ALA A 198 -9.06 -15.70 28.84
N CYS A 199 -9.83 -16.05 29.89
CA CYS A 199 -11.01 -15.28 30.31
C CYS A 199 -10.88 -14.62 31.68
N ARG A 200 -9.78 -14.88 32.39
CA ARG A 200 -9.46 -14.33 33.72
C ARG A 200 -10.45 -14.69 34.84
N VAL A 201 -11.32 -15.65 34.61
CA VAL A 201 -12.27 -16.15 35.62
C VAL A 201 -11.59 -17.22 36.47
N THR A 202 -11.89 -17.20 37.77
CA THR A 202 -11.37 -18.18 38.74
C THR A 202 -11.93 -19.56 38.44
N VAL A 203 -11.06 -20.55 38.40
CA VAL A 203 -11.41 -21.98 38.22
C VAL A 203 -11.95 -22.51 39.54
N THR A 204 -13.05 -23.26 39.51
CA THR A 204 -13.65 -23.85 40.68
C THR A 204 -12.72 -24.82 41.41
N SER A 205 -12.92 -24.99 42.73
CA SER A 205 -12.06 -25.93 43.51
C SER A 205 -12.12 -27.34 42.96
N ARG A 206 -13.31 -27.78 42.45
CA ARG A 206 -13.47 -29.07 41.79
C ARG A 206 -12.63 -29.12 40.49
N GLY A 207 -12.72 -28.10 39.64
CA GLY A 207 -11.92 -28.00 38.42
C GLY A 207 -10.41 -28.04 38.71
N MET A 208 -9.96 -27.33 39.74
CA MET A 208 -8.56 -27.38 40.16
C MET A 208 -8.13 -28.76 40.67
N GLN A 209 -8.98 -29.49 41.36
CA GLN A 209 -8.70 -30.83 41.80
C GLN A 209 -8.55 -31.79 40.61
N MET A 210 -9.48 -31.73 39.64
CA MET A 210 -9.40 -32.53 38.41
C MET A 210 -8.15 -32.23 37.60
N LEU A 211 -7.78 -30.96 37.47
CA LEU A 211 -6.55 -30.55 36.79
C LEU A 211 -5.28 -31.09 37.45
N ARG A 212 -5.24 -31.18 38.78
CA ARG A 212 -4.10 -31.76 39.53
C ARG A 212 -4.00 -33.27 39.35
N GLN A 213 -5.11 -33.98 39.30
CA GLN A 213 -5.17 -35.41 39.00
C GLN A 213 -4.69 -35.68 37.57
N GLY A 214 -5.11 -34.85 36.61
CA GLY A 214 -4.59 -34.83 35.24
C GLY A 214 -5.00 -36.00 34.37
N ASP A 215 -5.99 -36.79 34.78
CA ASP A 215 -6.49 -37.98 34.06
C ASP A 215 -7.57 -37.59 33.05
N GLU A 216 -8.25 -36.47 33.28
CA GLU A 216 -9.36 -35.99 32.45
C GLU A 216 -9.08 -34.62 31.84
N ILE A 217 -9.73 -34.33 30.71
CA ILE A 217 -9.73 -33.03 30.08
C ILE A 217 -10.71 -32.14 30.80
N VAL A 218 -10.22 -31.06 31.39
CA VAL A 218 -11.01 -30.06 32.12
C VAL A 218 -11.29 -28.87 31.23
N HIS A 219 -12.54 -28.45 31.17
CA HIS A 219 -12.95 -27.25 30.46
C HIS A 219 -13.24 -26.10 31.41
N CYS A 220 -12.94 -24.90 30.97
CA CYS A 220 -13.33 -23.67 31.69
C CYS A 220 -14.85 -23.50 31.65
N GLU A 221 -15.49 -23.42 32.82
CA GLU A 221 -16.96 -23.30 32.93
C GLU A 221 -17.48 -22.01 32.30
N ASN A 222 -16.63 -20.96 32.22
CA ASN A 222 -17.03 -19.68 31.64
C ASN A 222 -16.78 -19.59 30.12
N CYS A 223 -15.59 -19.94 29.63
CA CYS A 223 -15.22 -19.74 28.22
C CYS A 223 -15.10 -21.04 27.41
N GLY A 224 -15.29 -22.19 28.03
CA GLY A 224 -15.28 -23.52 27.38
C GLY A 224 -13.92 -24.03 26.96
N ARG A 225 -12.83 -23.24 27.05
CA ARG A 225 -11.48 -23.68 26.64
C ARG A 225 -10.95 -24.81 27.50
N ILE A 226 -10.11 -25.65 26.91
CA ILE A 226 -9.42 -26.72 27.65
C ILE A 226 -8.41 -26.07 28.61
N LEU A 227 -8.45 -26.48 29.85
CA LEU A 227 -7.58 -25.95 30.89
C LEU A 227 -6.37 -26.88 31.12
N VAL A 228 -5.20 -26.28 31.31
CA VAL A 228 -3.94 -26.96 31.66
C VAL A 228 -3.26 -26.21 32.78
N LEU A 229 -2.71 -26.93 33.76
CA LEU A 229 -1.85 -26.32 34.77
C LEU A 229 -0.52 -25.89 34.13
N ALA A 230 -0.11 -24.63 34.41
CA ALA A 230 1.16 -24.07 33.99
C ALA A 230 2.34 -24.75 34.69
#